data_c8b26a5d72fd413ec783fa79894907f1
#
_entry.id   c8b26a5d72fd413ec783fa79894907f1
#
_cell.length_a   1.000
_cell.length_b   1.000
_cell.length_c   1.000
_cell.angle_alpha   90.00
_cell.angle_beta   90.00
_cell.angle_gamma   90.00
#
_symmetry.space_group_name_H-M   'P 1'
#
loop_
_entity.id
_entity.type
_entity.pdbx_description
1 polymer ?
#
loop_
_entity_poly.entity_id
_entity_poly.type
_entity_poly.pdbx_seq_one_letter_code
_entity_poly.pdbx_strand_id
1 'polypeptide(L)'
;LLIKQEDITHSVKCAERSGAPLEILTVPQWFVKTISHKEELLKRANELNWHPKNMKIRLENWINTISWDWCISRQRYFGVPCPVWYSKRVGEEGKILYADVTQLPIDPLKDLPMGYSKEEVEPDYDVMDTWATSSVSPQLSTHGISDDFAVHKDRHDKLFPMDLRPQAHEIIRTWTFYTILKAHLHQNTLPWKNIMVSGWCLAEDRSKMSKSKGNVLVPEKLLEQYGSDVIRYWSANSKLGADTAYSEDVMKNGKRLVNKLWHAAKFVFIHFDKLTGEDKKASLLDIKEKITNEFDKWMVNKLVELVKLATNELQNYEYANAMHLTEKFFWVVFCDNYLEISKTRSYDEENKNPQGQYSSILTLYHVMQTLLKLFAPFMPHITEELYQILYSENSIHVKGSWVNYSDLNYEINAKGAEGLLGILDIVRKFKAEKNLSIKAPIKLLEVSGIVLSAELAEDLKNVTSAAEIQFEMKDDKIKVNIIL
;
A
#
# COMPACT_ATOMS: atom_id res chain seq x y z
N LEU A 1 46.94 37.80 -32.65
CA LEU A 1 48.14 37.93 -31.83
C LEU A 1 47.95 37.15 -30.55
N LEU A 2 48.66 36.01 -30.35
CA LEU A 2 48.73 35.27 -29.09
C LEU A 2 49.62 36.07 -28.14
N ILE A 3 49.08 36.53 -27.00
CA ILE A 3 49.82 37.36 -26.04
C ILE A 3 50.41 36.47 -24.92
N LYS A 4 49.67 35.44 -24.52
CA LYS A 4 50.08 34.50 -23.44
C LYS A 4 49.35 33.19 -23.59
N GLN A 5 50.01 32.07 -23.25
CA GLN A 5 49.43 30.76 -23.13
C GLN A 5 49.83 30.19 -21.76
N GLU A 6 48.88 29.70 -21.01
CA GLU A 6 49.09 29.05 -19.71
C GLU A 6 48.23 27.80 -19.59
N ASP A 7 48.76 26.80 -18.93
CA ASP A 7 47.97 25.60 -18.57
C ASP A 7 47.07 25.96 -17.39
N ILE A 8 45.79 25.60 -17.51
CA ILE A 8 44.81 25.81 -16.46
C ILE A 8 44.18 24.47 -16.07
N THR A 9 43.84 24.31 -14.78
CA THR A 9 43.05 23.19 -14.29
C THR A 9 41.68 23.72 -13.91
N HIS A 10 40.61 23.18 -14.52
CA HIS A 10 39.26 23.58 -14.21
C HIS A 10 38.32 22.36 -14.21
N SER A 11 37.17 22.45 -13.50
CA SER A 11 36.17 21.42 -13.47
C SER A 11 35.41 21.34 -14.78
N VAL A 12 35.35 20.17 -15.39
CA VAL A 12 34.58 19.88 -16.60
C VAL A 12 33.36 19.03 -16.26
N LYS A 13 32.19 19.41 -16.81
CA LYS A 13 30.98 18.57 -16.68
C LYS A 13 31.17 17.32 -17.52
N CYS A 14 30.92 16.17 -16.91
CA CYS A 14 31.01 14.86 -17.56
C CYS A 14 29.65 14.15 -17.59
N ALA A 15 29.47 13.28 -18.58
CA ALA A 15 28.32 12.44 -18.67
C ALA A 15 28.30 11.43 -17.49
N GLU A 16 27.17 11.34 -16.78
CA GLU A 16 27.03 10.51 -15.57
C GLU A 16 27.37 9.03 -15.79
N ARG A 17 27.07 8.50 -16.98
CA ARG A 17 27.28 7.07 -17.29
C ARG A 17 28.63 6.73 -17.86
N SER A 18 29.17 7.59 -18.74
CA SER A 18 30.42 7.32 -19.46
C SER A 18 31.64 7.99 -18.84
N GLY A 19 31.44 9.02 -18.01
CA GLY A 19 32.52 9.87 -17.51
C GLY A 19 33.17 10.76 -18.58
N ALA A 20 32.68 10.72 -19.83
CA ALA A 20 33.20 11.54 -20.90
C ALA A 20 32.86 13.03 -20.70
N PRO A 21 33.78 13.97 -21.03
CA PRO A 21 33.49 15.41 -21.02
C PRO A 21 32.28 15.74 -21.90
N LEU A 22 31.43 16.65 -21.43
CA LEU A 22 30.29 17.13 -22.22
C LEU A 22 30.70 18.25 -23.14
N GLU A 23 30.27 18.15 -24.39
CA GLU A 23 30.36 19.19 -25.38
C GLU A 23 28.99 19.77 -25.69
N ILE A 24 28.94 21.07 -26.04
CA ILE A 24 27.71 21.77 -26.42
C ILE A 24 27.75 21.99 -27.92
N LEU A 25 26.82 21.32 -28.62
CA LEU A 25 26.70 21.43 -30.09
C LEU A 25 25.32 21.98 -30.42
N THR A 26 25.25 22.76 -31.49
CA THR A 26 23.98 23.23 -32.07
C THR A 26 23.52 22.22 -33.11
N VAL A 27 22.38 21.60 -32.87
CA VAL A 27 21.77 20.64 -33.78
C VAL A 27 20.27 20.89 -33.90
N PRO A 28 19.65 20.62 -35.07
CA PRO A 28 18.18 20.64 -35.20
C PRO A 28 17.55 19.63 -34.28
N GLN A 29 16.42 20.01 -33.66
CA GLN A 29 15.69 19.14 -32.72
C GLN A 29 14.20 19.36 -32.87
N TRP A 30 13.43 18.34 -32.57
CA TRP A 30 11.98 18.41 -32.44
C TRP A 30 11.61 18.84 -31.02
N PHE A 31 10.65 19.77 -30.91
CA PHE A 31 10.15 20.29 -29.63
C PHE A 31 8.65 20.24 -29.57
N VAL A 32 8.13 19.85 -28.41
CA VAL A 32 6.73 20.06 -28.05
C VAL A 32 6.63 21.40 -27.31
N LYS A 33 5.77 22.28 -27.79
CA LYS A 33 5.51 23.58 -27.15
C LYS A 33 4.92 23.37 -25.77
N THR A 34 5.66 23.68 -24.71
CA THR A 34 5.28 23.50 -23.31
C THR A 34 5.16 24.82 -22.56
N ILE A 35 5.99 25.81 -22.94
CA ILE A 35 6.04 27.10 -22.22
C ILE A 35 4.71 27.83 -22.32
N SER A 36 4.06 27.77 -23.48
CA SER A 36 2.78 28.43 -23.75
C SER A 36 1.61 27.81 -22.94
N HIS A 37 1.79 26.62 -22.34
CA HIS A 37 0.78 25.88 -21.59
C HIS A 37 1.01 25.88 -20.08
N LYS A 38 1.94 26.71 -19.55
CA LYS A 38 2.27 26.71 -18.11
C LYS A 38 1.08 26.94 -17.22
N GLU A 39 0.23 27.91 -17.54
CA GLU A 39 -0.94 28.27 -16.73
C GLU A 39 -1.94 27.14 -16.68
N GLU A 40 -2.24 26.51 -17.82
CA GLU A 40 -3.14 25.36 -17.91
C GLU A 40 -2.57 24.15 -17.17
N LEU A 41 -1.26 23.91 -17.27
CA LEU A 41 -0.61 22.80 -16.56
C LEU A 41 -0.61 23.00 -15.04
N LEU A 42 -0.43 24.25 -14.55
CA LEU A 42 -0.61 24.58 -13.14
C LEU A 42 -2.06 24.34 -12.69
N LYS A 43 -3.04 24.70 -13.51
CA LYS A 43 -4.44 24.42 -13.24
C LYS A 43 -4.67 22.91 -13.13
N ARG A 44 -4.16 22.10 -14.09
CA ARG A 44 -4.23 20.64 -14.04
C ARG A 44 -3.58 20.06 -12.78
N ALA A 45 -2.41 20.57 -12.38
CA ALA A 45 -1.74 20.15 -11.16
C ALA A 45 -2.59 20.39 -9.89
N ASN A 46 -3.41 21.45 -9.89
CA ASN A 46 -4.33 21.78 -8.79
C ASN A 46 -5.63 20.95 -8.80
N GLU A 47 -6.10 20.51 -9.96
CA GLU A 47 -7.25 19.62 -10.11
C GLU A 47 -6.95 18.20 -9.63
N LEU A 48 -5.69 17.81 -9.57
CA LEU A 48 -5.24 16.46 -9.21
C LEU A 48 -5.20 16.28 -7.68
N ASN A 49 -5.70 15.14 -7.19
CA ASN A 49 -5.60 14.78 -5.79
C ASN A 49 -4.22 14.16 -5.50
N TRP A 50 -3.44 14.84 -4.68
CA TRP A 50 -2.07 14.43 -4.33
C TRP A 50 -2.01 13.70 -2.99
N HIS A 51 -1.37 12.54 -2.97
CA HIS A 51 -1.09 11.74 -1.78
C HIS A 51 0.41 11.46 -1.67
N PRO A 52 1.13 12.15 -0.73
CA PRO A 52 0.67 13.21 0.17
C PRO A 52 0.57 14.57 -0.54
N LYS A 53 -0.25 15.47 0.00
CA LYS A 53 -0.57 16.79 -0.59
C LYS A 53 0.66 17.67 -0.88
N ASN A 54 1.70 17.59 -0.04
CA ASN A 54 2.93 18.40 -0.18
C ASN A 54 3.75 18.07 -1.42
N MET A 55 3.57 16.89 -2.03
CA MET A 55 4.31 16.51 -3.25
C MET A 55 3.90 17.31 -4.47
N LYS A 56 2.74 17.96 -4.47
CA LYS A 56 2.29 18.87 -5.53
C LYS A 56 3.30 19.98 -5.80
N ILE A 57 3.92 20.54 -4.76
CA ILE A 57 4.88 21.65 -4.88
C ILE A 57 6.05 21.32 -5.82
N ARG A 58 6.44 20.03 -5.92
CA ARG A 58 7.52 19.60 -6.82
C ARG A 58 7.17 19.78 -8.29
N LEU A 59 5.89 19.50 -8.66
CA LEU A 59 5.42 19.75 -10.02
C LEU A 59 5.22 21.23 -10.30
N GLU A 60 4.63 21.99 -9.36
CA GLU A 60 4.43 23.42 -9.48
C GLU A 60 5.76 24.16 -9.68
N ASN A 61 6.76 23.84 -8.86
CA ASN A 61 8.10 24.42 -8.98
C ASN A 61 8.74 24.06 -10.34
N TRP A 62 8.56 22.83 -10.80
CA TRP A 62 9.06 22.42 -12.11
C TRP A 62 8.42 23.23 -13.24
N ILE A 63 7.09 23.33 -13.29
CA ILE A 63 6.36 24.08 -14.30
C ILE A 63 6.79 25.57 -14.32
N ASN A 64 6.94 26.16 -13.14
CA ASN A 64 7.34 27.57 -13.02
C ASN A 64 8.77 27.81 -13.50
N THR A 65 9.69 26.86 -13.29
CA THR A 65 11.14 27.04 -13.58
C THR A 65 11.57 26.62 -14.97
N ILE A 66 10.76 25.84 -15.73
CA ILE A 66 11.13 25.49 -17.11
C ILE A 66 11.26 26.74 -17.95
N SER A 67 12.34 26.84 -18.76
CA SER A 67 12.68 27.99 -19.59
C SER A 67 12.75 27.67 -21.09
N TRP A 68 12.54 26.40 -21.46
CA TRP A 68 12.49 25.93 -22.84
C TRP A 68 11.42 24.87 -23.04
N ASP A 69 11.02 24.70 -24.29
CA ASP A 69 10.05 23.66 -24.68
C ASP A 69 10.64 22.25 -24.54
N TRP A 70 9.81 21.25 -24.51
CA TRP A 70 10.26 19.87 -24.38
C TRP A 70 10.92 19.38 -25.65
N CYS A 71 12.25 19.24 -25.64
CA CYS A 71 12.98 18.56 -26.70
C CYS A 71 12.60 17.07 -26.70
N ILE A 72 11.86 16.65 -27.75
CA ILE A 72 11.32 15.30 -27.85
C ILE A 72 12.23 14.36 -28.65
N SER A 73 13.10 14.87 -29.52
CA SER A 73 14.00 14.05 -30.34
C SER A 73 15.30 13.70 -29.62
N ARG A 74 15.86 12.54 -29.99
CA ARG A 74 17.13 12.03 -29.45
C ARG A 74 17.96 11.39 -30.55
N GLN A 75 19.24 11.69 -30.54
CA GLN A 75 20.25 11.09 -31.43
C GLN A 75 20.70 9.77 -30.79
N ARG A 76 19.92 8.70 -30.98
CA ARG A 76 20.18 7.37 -30.45
C ARG A 76 19.92 6.33 -31.52
N TYR A 77 20.66 5.22 -31.45
CA TYR A 77 20.50 4.10 -32.37
C TYR A 77 19.16 3.36 -32.19
N PHE A 78 18.65 3.27 -30.97
CA PHE A 78 17.43 2.54 -30.66
C PHE A 78 16.38 3.43 -29.99
N GLY A 79 15.16 3.37 -30.49
CA GLY A 79 14.01 4.10 -29.97
C GLY A 79 12.83 4.06 -30.93
N VAL A 80 11.74 4.73 -30.61
CA VAL A 80 10.60 4.94 -31.50
C VAL A 80 10.98 6.05 -32.48
N PRO A 81 11.02 5.80 -33.81
CA PRO A 81 11.43 6.81 -34.78
C PRO A 81 10.44 7.98 -34.89
N CYS A 82 10.95 9.16 -35.26
CA CYS A 82 10.11 10.27 -35.64
C CYS A 82 9.55 10.01 -37.05
N PRO A 83 8.23 9.96 -37.29
CA PRO A 83 7.64 9.59 -38.58
C PRO A 83 7.67 10.78 -39.58
N VAL A 84 8.90 11.20 -39.93
CA VAL A 84 9.16 12.42 -40.69
C VAL A 84 10.25 12.23 -41.74
N TRP A 85 10.13 12.91 -42.85
CA TRP A 85 11.14 13.01 -43.92
C TRP A 85 11.32 14.46 -44.36
N TYR A 86 12.39 14.71 -45.03
CA TYR A 86 12.71 16.01 -45.67
C TYR A 86 12.75 15.84 -47.18
N SER A 87 12.01 16.70 -47.94
CA SER A 87 11.96 16.66 -49.39
C SER A 87 13.31 17.10 -49.99
N LYS A 88 13.73 16.38 -51.03
CA LYS A 88 14.86 16.69 -51.90
C LYS A 88 14.41 17.09 -53.29
N ARG A 89 13.09 17.19 -53.53
CA ARG A 89 12.59 17.66 -54.83
C ARG A 89 13.01 19.07 -55.12
N VAL A 90 13.32 19.35 -56.39
CA VAL A 90 13.64 20.68 -56.83
C VAL A 90 12.48 21.63 -56.58
N GLY A 91 12.75 22.70 -55.82
CA GLY A 91 11.75 23.69 -55.39
C GLY A 91 10.99 23.31 -54.11
N GLU A 92 11.27 22.15 -53.50
CA GLU A 92 10.73 21.72 -52.18
C GLU A 92 11.84 21.34 -51.20
N GLU A 93 13.10 21.67 -51.47
CA GLU A 93 14.24 21.26 -50.68
C GLU A 93 14.08 21.61 -49.22
N GLY A 94 14.19 20.60 -48.34
CA GLY A 94 14.05 20.74 -46.89
C GLY A 94 12.60 20.87 -46.39
N LYS A 95 11.60 20.77 -47.24
CA LYS A 95 10.20 20.73 -46.84
C LYS A 95 9.97 19.49 -45.98
N ILE A 96 9.37 19.70 -44.79
CA ILE A 96 9.07 18.66 -43.86
C ILE A 96 7.82 17.87 -44.32
N LEU A 97 7.96 16.55 -44.42
CA LEU A 97 6.92 15.62 -44.81
C LEU A 97 6.57 14.75 -43.60
N TYR A 98 5.31 14.70 -43.23
CA TYR A 98 4.80 13.89 -42.14
C TYR A 98 4.17 12.63 -42.65
N ALA A 99 4.27 11.53 -41.91
CA ALA A 99 3.49 10.33 -42.19
C ALA A 99 2.00 10.62 -42.06
N ASP A 100 1.20 10.10 -42.97
CA ASP A 100 -0.25 10.09 -42.82
C ASP A 100 -0.64 9.10 -41.71
N VAL A 101 -1.72 9.41 -40.96
CA VAL A 101 -2.21 8.55 -39.87
C VAL A 101 -2.53 7.14 -40.37
N THR A 102 -3.00 7.01 -41.61
CA THR A 102 -3.31 5.73 -42.23
C THR A 102 -2.10 4.86 -42.56
N GLN A 103 -0.89 5.46 -42.55
CA GLN A 103 0.37 4.77 -42.78
C GLN A 103 1.00 4.19 -41.49
N LEU A 104 0.51 4.60 -40.33
CA LEU A 104 1.07 4.17 -39.04
C LEU A 104 0.76 2.70 -38.73
N PRO A 105 1.70 1.93 -38.14
CA PRO A 105 3.06 2.32 -37.68
C PRO A 105 4.03 2.46 -38.85
N ILE A 106 4.99 3.40 -38.76
CA ILE A 106 5.94 3.67 -39.85
C ILE A 106 7.37 3.84 -39.31
N ASP A 107 8.33 3.34 -40.07
CA ASP A 107 9.76 3.53 -39.86
C ASP A 107 10.33 4.33 -41.04
N PRO A 108 10.66 5.62 -40.86
CA PRO A 108 11.16 6.45 -41.96
C PRO A 108 12.42 5.94 -42.67
N LEU A 109 13.18 5.05 -41.97
CA LEU A 109 14.38 4.43 -42.57
C LEU A 109 14.01 3.33 -43.58
N LYS A 110 12.80 2.82 -43.55
CA LYS A 110 12.32 1.70 -44.39
C LYS A 110 11.14 2.10 -45.27
N ASP A 111 10.30 2.96 -44.77
CA ASP A 111 9.06 3.38 -45.42
C ASP A 111 9.20 4.74 -46.06
N LEU A 112 8.26 5.07 -46.95
CA LEU A 112 8.28 6.35 -47.71
C LEU A 112 6.99 7.15 -47.44
N PRO A 113 7.06 8.49 -47.46
CA PRO A 113 5.86 9.30 -47.42
C PRO A 113 5.06 9.15 -48.70
N MET A 114 3.73 9.30 -48.60
CA MET A 114 2.86 9.19 -49.76
C MET A 114 3.28 10.12 -50.91
N GLY A 115 3.40 9.54 -52.11
CA GLY A 115 3.68 10.31 -53.34
C GLY A 115 5.15 10.70 -53.55
N TYR A 116 6.10 10.12 -52.81
CA TYR A 116 7.52 10.36 -52.95
C TYR A 116 8.28 9.04 -53.18
N SER A 117 9.36 9.13 -53.97
CA SER A 117 10.35 8.05 -54.15
C SER A 117 11.49 8.21 -53.15
N LYS A 118 12.29 7.14 -53.01
CA LYS A 118 13.43 7.11 -52.08
C LYS A 118 14.50 8.18 -52.38
N GLU A 119 14.66 8.49 -53.63
CA GLU A 119 15.63 9.49 -54.11
C GLU A 119 15.19 10.93 -53.82
N GLU A 120 13.90 11.14 -53.64
CA GLU A 120 13.28 12.45 -53.43
C GLU A 120 13.16 12.86 -51.97
N VAL A 121 13.53 11.96 -51.04
CA VAL A 121 13.38 12.24 -49.59
C VAL A 121 14.63 11.84 -48.81
N GLU A 122 14.81 12.50 -47.68
CA GLU A 122 15.74 12.10 -46.63
C GLU A 122 14.96 11.80 -45.34
N PRO A 123 15.12 10.62 -44.73
CA PRO A 123 14.43 10.29 -43.49
C PRO A 123 15.01 11.09 -42.32
N ASP A 124 14.16 11.36 -41.32
CA ASP A 124 14.65 11.80 -40.03
C ASP A 124 15.28 10.59 -39.30
N TYR A 125 16.51 10.77 -38.79
CA TYR A 125 17.28 9.71 -38.10
C TYR A 125 17.04 9.71 -36.57
N ASP A 126 16.36 10.74 -36.08
CA ASP A 126 16.12 10.91 -34.67
C ASP A 126 15.01 9.92 -34.17
N VAL A 127 15.16 9.55 -32.94
CA VAL A 127 14.14 8.77 -32.23
C VAL A 127 13.49 9.60 -31.14
N MET A 128 12.27 9.26 -30.74
CA MET A 128 11.56 9.96 -29.67
C MET A 128 12.21 9.70 -28.31
N ASP A 129 12.17 10.70 -27.44
CA ASP A 129 12.37 10.55 -26.00
C ASP A 129 11.49 9.44 -25.44
N THR A 130 12.03 8.55 -24.62
CA THR A 130 11.27 7.46 -24.01
C THR A 130 10.07 7.94 -23.17
N TRP A 131 10.14 9.15 -22.64
CA TRP A 131 9.01 9.78 -21.98
C TRP A 131 7.86 10.13 -22.94
N ALA A 132 8.11 10.24 -24.22
CA ALA A 132 7.07 10.45 -25.23
C ALA A 132 6.13 9.27 -25.36
N THR A 133 6.66 8.03 -25.22
CA THR A 133 5.86 6.81 -25.26
C THR A 133 5.21 6.51 -23.91
N SER A 134 5.98 6.61 -22.83
CA SER A 134 5.46 6.32 -21.49
C SER A 134 4.36 7.30 -21.03
N SER A 135 4.37 8.53 -21.55
CA SER A 135 3.39 9.56 -21.22
C SER A 135 1.99 9.35 -21.83
N VAL A 136 1.82 8.39 -22.74
CA VAL A 136 0.50 7.98 -23.28
C VAL A 136 -0.01 6.66 -22.67
N SER A 137 0.69 6.13 -21.68
CA SER A 137 0.30 4.86 -21.03
C SER A 137 -1.13 4.85 -20.45
N PRO A 138 -1.70 5.95 -19.91
CA PRO A 138 -3.10 5.94 -19.50
C PRO A 138 -4.07 5.70 -20.67
N GLN A 139 -3.83 6.36 -21.82
CA GLN A 139 -4.65 6.18 -23.01
C GLN A 139 -4.53 4.74 -23.57
N LEU A 140 -3.31 4.20 -23.62
CA LEU A 140 -3.07 2.81 -24.07
C LEU A 140 -3.78 1.81 -23.14
N SER A 141 -3.63 1.96 -21.83
CA SER A 141 -4.26 1.05 -20.86
C SER A 141 -5.78 1.06 -20.89
N THR A 142 -6.38 2.17 -21.29
CA THR A 142 -7.84 2.31 -21.42
C THR A 142 -8.36 1.97 -22.80
N HIS A 143 -7.49 1.58 -23.73
CA HIS A 143 -7.77 1.36 -25.15
C HIS A 143 -8.29 2.62 -25.86
N GLY A 144 -7.80 3.79 -25.47
CA GLY A 144 -7.91 5.00 -26.28
C GLY A 144 -7.16 4.88 -27.62
N ILE A 145 -6.15 4.00 -27.66
CA ILE A 145 -5.44 3.48 -28.82
C ILE A 145 -5.09 2.03 -28.51
N SER A 146 -5.50 1.07 -29.30
CA SER A 146 -5.18 -0.35 -29.15
C SER A 146 -4.09 -0.81 -30.13
N ASP A 147 -3.66 -2.06 -30.04
CA ASP A 147 -2.61 -2.64 -30.89
C ASP A 147 -2.99 -2.69 -32.38
N ASP A 148 -4.27 -2.71 -32.69
CA ASP A 148 -4.84 -2.63 -34.05
C ASP A 148 -5.15 -1.19 -34.50
N PHE A 149 -4.68 -0.20 -33.72
CA PHE A 149 -4.97 1.23 -33.90
C PHE A 149 -6.46 1.59 -33.82
N ALA A 150 -7.28 0.65 -33.37
CA ALA A 150 -8.69 0.92 -33.10
C ALA A 150 -8.88 1.57 -31.73
N VAL A 151 -9.84 2.48 -31.63
CA VAL A 151 -10.24 3.11 -30.38
C VAL A 151 -11.46 2.38 -29.84
N HIS A 152 -11.35 1.74 -28.70
CA HIS A 152 -12.47 1.15 -27.97
C HIS A 152 -13.14 2.23 -27.10
N LYS A 153 -13.95 3.08 -27.74
CA LYS A 153 -14.50 4.29 -27.13
C LYS A 153 -15.23 4.03 -25.82
N ASP A 154 -16.11 3.04 -25.75
CA ASP A 154 -16.89 2.73 -24.54
C ASP A 154 -16.00 2.33 -23.35
N ARG A 155 -14.91 1.62 -23.59
CA ARG A 155 -13.94 1.25 -22.56
C ARG A 155 -13.13 2.47 -22.13
N HIS A 156 -12.65 3.26 -23.10
CA HIS A 156 -11.87 4.46 -22.82
C HIS A 156 -12.70 5.46 -22.01
N ASP A 157 -13.91 5.76 -22.41
CA ASP A 157 -14.80 6.71 -21.72
C ASP A 157 -15.13 6.28 -20.28
N LYS A 158 -15.16 4.97 -20.00
CA LYS A 158 -15.36 4.44 -18.63
C LYS A 158 -14.12 4.52 -17.75
N LEU A 159 -12.92 4.38 -18.31
CA LEU A 159 -11.69 4.17 -17.57
C LEU A 159 -10.75 5.38 -17.59
N PHE A 160 -10.96 6.35 -18.49
CA PHE A 160 -10.16 7.56 -18.61
C PHE A 160 -10.96 8.81 -18.24
N PRO A 161 -10.45 9.70 -17.38
CA PRO A 161 -9.20 9.62 -16.62
C PRO A 161 -9.15 8.43 -15.65
N MET A 162 -7.97 7.82 -15.51
CA MET A 162 -7.78 6.71 -14.58
C MET A 162 -7.99 7.14 -13.12
N ASP A 163 -8.25 6.20 -12.22
CA ASP A 163 -8.53 6.55 -10.83
C ASP A 163 -7.28 6.86 -10.04
N LEU A 164 -6.19 6.11 -10.25
CA LEU A 164 -4.99 6.20 -9.43
C LEU A 164 -3.70 6.02 -10.22
N ARG A 165 -2.71 6.87 -9.91
CA ARG A 165 -1.35 6.77 -10.40
C ARG A 165 -0.36 6.62 -9.25
N PRO A 166 0.20 5.42 -8.96
CA PRO A 166 1.33 5.26 -8.04
C PRO A 166 2.66 5.54 -8.76
N GLN A 167 3.53 6.29 -8.11
CA GLN A 167 4.89 6.56 -8.59
C GLN A 167 5.81 7.09 -7.49
N ALA A 168 7.14 7.11 -7.74
CA ALA A 168 8.10 7.79 -6.90
C ALA A 168 8.24 9.29 -7.24
N HIS A 169 8.71 10.07 -6.27
CA HIS A 169 8.83 11.52 -6.42
C HIS A 169 9.89 11.95 -7.46
N GLU A 170 10.87 11.12 -7.77
CA GLU A 170 11.96 11.45 -8.69
C GLU A 170 11.49 11.63 -10.14
N ILE A 171 10.38 11.00 -10.53
CA ILE A 171 9.82 11.08 -11.88
C ILE A 171 8.65 12.06 -12.01
N ILE A 172 8.41 12.91 -11.03
CA ILE A 172 7.40 13.97 -11.13
C ILE A 172 7.72 14.94 -12.26
N ARG A 173 9.00 15.33 -12.41
CA ARG A 173 9.45 16.27 -13.43
C ARG A 173 9.46 15.70 -14.85
N THR A 174 9.41 14.39 -14.98
CA THR A 174 9.41 13.67 -16.25
C THR A 174 8.06 12.99 -16.47
N TRP A 175 7.85 11.83 -15.95
CA TRP A 175 6.66 11.03 -16.25
C TRP A 175 5.34 11.73 -15.90
N THR A 176 5.19 12.28 -14.68
CA THR A 176 3.96 13.01 -14.31
C THR A 176 3.74 14.21 -15.21
N PHE A 177 4.77 15.05 -15.36
CA PHE A 177 4.71 16.27 -16.15
C PHE A 177 4.31 15.99 -17.60
N TYR A 178 5.04 15.09 -18.28
CA TYR A 178 4.75 14.78 -19.69
C TYR A 178 3.44 14.05 -19.89
N THR A 179 3.00 13.23 -18.94
CA THR A 179 1.68 12.57 -19.03
C THR A 179 0.53 13.57 -18.89
N ILE A 180 0.64 14.52 -17.95
CA ILE A 180 -0.36 15.60 -17.81
C ILE A 180 -0.36 16.48 -19.05
N LEU A 181 0.82 16.86 -19.57
CA LEU A 181 0.93 17.65 -20.79
C LEU A 181 0.25 16.96 -21.97
N LYS A 182 0.54 15.67 -22.21
CA LYS A 182 -0.06 14.94 -23.33
C LYS A 182 -1.57 14.73 -23.17
N ALA A 183 -2.05 14.40 -21.98
CA ALA A 183 -3.48 14.28 -21.74
C ALA A 183 -4.21 15.63 -21.95
N HIS A 184 -3.59 16.72 -21.54
CA HIS A 184 -4.10 18.07 -21.81
C HIS A 184 -4.14 18.39 -23.30
N LEU A 185 -3.04 18.15 -24.04
CA LEU A 185 -2.96 18.46 -25.47
C LEU A 185 -3.88 17.55 -26.31
N HIS A 186 -4.01 16.27 -25.97
CA HIS A 186 -4.80 15.32 -26.74
C HIS A 186 -6.30 15.41 -26.45
N GLN A 187 -6.70 15.59 -25.17
CA GLN A 187 -8.08 15.43 -24.73
C GLN A 187 -8.56 16.53 -23.78
N ASN A 188 -7.73 17.55 -23.52
CA ASN A 188 -8.02 18.68 -22.64
C ASN A 188 -8.49 18.23 -21.22
N THR A 189 -7.87 17.17 -20.67
CA THR A 189 -8.24 16.59 -19.38
C THR A 189 -7.01 16.12 -18.58
N LEU A 190 -7.23 15.67 -17.34
CA LEU A 190 -6.24 14.95 -16.53
C LEU A 190 -6.10 13.49 -17.00
N PRO A 191 -4.92 12.88 -16.89
CA PRO A 191 -4.73 11.45 -17.18
C PRO A 191 -5.23 10.52 -16.06
N TRP A 192 -5.33 11.02 -14.83
CA TRP A 192 -5.81 10.31 -13.62
C TRP A 192 -6.38 11.30 -12.59
N LYS A 193 -7.20 10.80 -11.67
CA LYS A 193 -7.83 11.62 -10.61
C LYS A 193 -6.94 11.77 -9.37
N ASN A 194 -6.21 10.70 -9.03
CA ASN A 194 -5.36 10.64 -7.84
C ASN A 194 -3.93 10.26 -8.21
N ILE A 195 -2.95 10.84 -7.53
CA ILE A 195 -1.55 10.45 -7.63
C ILE A 195 -0.99 10.10 -6.24
N MET A 196 -0.42 8.91 -6.12
CA MET A 196 0.18 8.39 -4.90
C MET A 196 1.70 8.39 -5.06
N VAL A 197 2.39 9.20 -4.27
CA VAL A 197 3.83 9.47 -4.45
C VAL A 197 4.63 8.84 -3.32
N SER A 198 5.52 7.90 -3.65
CA SER A 198 6.50 7.32 -2.73
C SER A 198 7.82 8.10 -2.70
N GLY A 199 8.61 7.89 -1.63
CA GLY A 199 10.02 8.25 -1.59
C GLY A 199 10.91 7.23 -2.30
N TRP A 200 12.20 7.33 -2.08
CA TRP A 200 13.18 6.35 -2.55
C TRP A 200 13.22 5.11 -1.67
N CYS A 201 13.53 3.98 -2.30
CA CYS A 201 14.00 2.79 -1.61
C CYS A 201 15.53 2.92 -1.44
N LEU A 202 15.98 2.98 -0.19
CA LEU A 202 17.38 3.17 0.19
C LEU A 202 18.01 1.86 0.68
N ALA A 203 19.34 1.76 0.57
CA ALA A 203 20.08 0.70 1.20
C ALA A 203 20.00 0.79 2.75
N GLU A 204 20.48 -0.22 3.45
CA GLU A 204 20.42 -0.28 4.92
C GLU A 204 21.15 0.90 5.59
N ASP A 205 22.24 1.36 5.00
CA ASP A 205 23.00 2.56 5.42
C ASP A 205 22.31 3.89 5.02
N ARG A 206 21.08 3.83 4.51
CA ARG A 206 20.31 4.94 3.99
C ARG A 206 20.90 5.65 2.76
N SER A 207 21.91 5.08 2.12
CA SER A 207 22.40 5.58 0.85
C SER A 207 21.50 5.19 -0.31
N LYS A 208 21.48 6.00 -1.37
CA LYS A 208 20.76 5.66 -2.60
C LYS A 208 21.37 4.40 -3.23
N MET A 209 20.52 3.42 -3.51
CA MET A 209 20.94 2.20 -4.20
C MET A 209 21.40 2.51 -5.62
N SER A 210 22.56 2.01 -6.01
CA SER A 210 23.04 2.07 -7.39
C SER A 210 23.91 0.85 -7.73
N LYS A 211 23.81 0.39 -8.98
CA LYS A 211 24.62 -0.73 -9.47
C LYS A 211 26.12 -0.45 -9.36
N SER A 212 26.52 0.81 -9.60
CA SER A 212 27.92 1.25 -9.54
C SER A 212 28.51 1.21 -8.13
N LYS A 213 27.68 1.36 -7.08
CA LYS A 213 28.09 1.24 -5.68
C LYS A 213 28.04 -0.19 -5.14
N GLY A 214 27.42 -1.12 -5.86
CA GLY A 214 27.26 -2.51 -5.41
C GLY A 214 26.32 -2.69 -4.22
N ASN A 215 25.54 -1.66 -3.84
CA ASN A 215 24.66 -1.67 -2.68
C ASN A 215 23.18 -1.95 -3.04
N VAL A 216 22.94 -2.48 -4.23
CA VAL A 216 21.58 -2.83 -4.68
C VAL A 216 21.18 -4.15 -4.04
N LEU A 217 20.06 -4.15 -3.34
CA LEU A 217 19.41 -5.36 -2.86
C LEU A 217 18.58 -5.97 -3.99
N VAL A 218 18.88 -7.21 -4.29
CA VAL A 218 18.20 -7.96 -5.36
C VAL A 218 16.97 -8.63 -4.77
N PRO A 219 15.76 -8.31 -5.27
CA PRO A 219 14.51 -8.85 -4.72
C PRO A 219 14.45 -10.38 -4.68
N GLU A 220 15.05 -11.07 -5.66
CA GLU A 220 15.04 -12.53 -5.76
C GLU A 220 15.60 -13.21 -4.50
N LYS A 221 16.75 -12.73 -4.00
CA LYS A 221 17.36 -13.26 -2.77
C LYS A 221 16.49 -13.04 -1.54
N LEU A 222 15.82 -11.87 -1.48
CA LEU A 222 14.92 -11.56 -0.38
C LEU A 222 13.65 -12.42 -0.44
N LEU A 223 13.13 -12.69 -1.64
CA LEU A 223 11.99 -13.59 -1.84
C LEU A 223 12.29 -15.01 -1.39
N GLU A 224 13.48 -15.54 -1.72
CA GLU A 224 13.92 -16.87 -1.27
C GLU A 224 14.07 -16.95 0.26
N GLN A 225 14.60 -15.89 0.89
CA GLN A 225 14.89 -15.87 2.34
C GLN A 225 13.66 -15.64 3.20
N TYR A 226 12.78 -14.73 2.79
CA TYR A 226 11.68 -14.22 3.63
C TYR A 226 10.28 -14.55 3.09
N GLY A 227 10.15 -14.80 1.79
CA GLY A 227 8.86 -14.93 1.12
C GLY A 227 8.23 -13.58 0.76
N SER A 228 7.26 -13.61 -0.14
CA SER A 228 6.64 -12.42 -0.71
C SER A 228 5.85 -11.59 0.30
N ASP A 229 5.11 -12.22 1.21
CA ASP A 229 4.31 -11.49 2.21
C ASP A 229 5.17 -10.65 3.15
N VAL A 230 6.36 -11.13 3.51
CA VAL A 230 7.28 -10.39 4.39
C VAL A 230 7.86 -9.16 3.67
N ILE A 231 8.20 -9.30 2.38
CA ILE A 231 8.67 -8.16 1.58
C ILE A 231 7.56 -7.13 1.40
N ARG A 232 6.33 -7.59 1.14
CA ARG A 232 5.16 -6.71 1.06
C ARG A 232 4.86 -6.02 2.39
N TYR A 233 5.00 -6.73 3.51
CA TYR A 233 4.90 -6.15 4.85
C TYR A 233 5.92 -5.03 5.06
N TRP A 234 7.21 -5.26 4.72
CA TRP A 234 8.23 -4.22 4.79
C TRP A 234 7.86 -3.01 3.90
N SER A 235 7.43 -3.26 2.66
CA SER A 235 7.00 -2.19 1.75
C SER A 235 5.80 -1.41 2.29
N ALA A 236 4.83 -2.10 2.88
CA ALA A 236 3.63 -1.50 3.46
C ALA A 236 3.89 -0.68 4.73
N ASN A 237 5.04 -0.85 5.38
CA ASN A 237 5.47 0.03 6.49
C ASN A 237 5.95 1.41 6.02
N SER A 238 6.10 1.61 4.69
CA SER A 238 6.57 2.87 4.13
C SER A 238 5.45 3.90 4.08
N LYS A 239 5.71 5.10 4.56
CA LYS A 239 4.78 6.23 4.40
C LYS A 239 4.96 6.90 3.04
N LEU A 240 3.86 7.32 2.45
CA LEU A 240 3.90 8.12 1.23
C LEU A 240 4.75 9.39 1.41
N GLY A 241 5.49 9.74 0.39
CA GLY A 241 6.34 10.94 0.38
C GLY A 241 7.64 10.85 1.20
N ALA A 242 7.88 9.75 1.89
CA ALA A 242 9.07 9.52 2.69
C ALA A 242 9.95 8.42 2.09
N ASP A 243 11.27 8.57 2.23
CA ASP A 243 12.24 7.55 1.84
C ASP A 243 12.19 6.38 2.81
N THR A 244 12.34 5.17 2.30
CA THR A 244 12.31 3.93 3.08
C THR A 244 13.61 3.17 2.89
N ALA A 245 14.36 2.99 3.98
CA ALA A 245 15.54 2.14 3.97
C ALA A 245 15.17 0.67 4.14
N TYR A 246 15.95 -0.20 3.52
CA TYR A 246 15.90 -1.62 3.85
C TYR A 246 16.19 -1.83 5.34
N SER A 247 15.46 -2.73 5.97
CA SER A 247 15.65 -3.09 7.38
C SER A 247 15.40 -4.58 7.59
N GLU A 248 16.44 -5.27 7.99
CA GLU A 248 16.35 -6.70 8.33
C GLU A 248 15.44 -6.95 9.53
N ASP A 249 15.42 -6.04 10.51
CA ASP A 249 14.55 -6.17 11.69
C ASP A 249 13.06 -6.07 11.31
N VAL A 250 12.70 -5.20 10.36
CA VAL A 250 11.33 -5.14 9.85
C VAL A 250 10.97 -6.44 9.12
N MET A 251 11.90 -7.02 8.35
CA MET A 251 11.69 -8.33 7.72
C MET A 251 11.47 -9.44 8.78
N LYS A 252 12.28 -9.48 9.84
CA LYS A 252 12.12 -10.43 10.96
C LYS A 252 10.76 -10.26 11.64
N ASN A 253 10.30 -9.03 11.84
CA ASN A 253 8.98 -8.74 12.41
C ASN A 253 7.85 -9.24 11.49
N GLY A 254 7.95 -8.99 10.19
CA GLY A 254 7.00 -9.54 9.21
C GLY A 254 6.92 -11.07 9.25
N LYS A 255 8.07 -11.75 9.36
CA LYS A 255 8.10 -13.23 9.51
C LYS A 255 7.44 -13.70 10.80
N ARG A 256 7.64 -12.97 11.91
CA ARG A 256 6.95 -13.25 13.18
C ARG A 256 5.44 -13.07 13.04
N LEU A 257 4.99 -12.03 12.33
CA LEU A 257 3.57 -11.79 12.09
C LEU A 257 2.94 -12.91 11.25
N VAL A 258 3.59 -13.37 10.17
CA VAL A 258 3.12 -14.51 9.36
C VAL A 258 2.93 -15.74 10.25
N ASN A 259 3.95 -16.09 11.05
CA ASN A 259 3.89 -17.23 11.95
C ASN A 259 2.78 -17.09 13.01
N LYS A 260 2.60 -15.89 13.56
CA LYS A 260 1.57 -15.65 14.57
C LYS A 260 0.16 -15.73 13.98
N LEU A 261 -0.05 -15.24 12.76
CA LEU A 261 -1.31 -15.38 12.01
C LEU A 261 -1.66 -16.86 11.84
N TRP A 262 -0.69 -17.68 11.42
CA TRP A 262 -0.87 -19.11 11.28
C TRP A 262 -1.28 -19.79 12.59
N HIS A 263 -0.56 -19.51 13.68
CA HIS A 263 -0.84 -20.12 14.98
C HIS A 263 -2.17 -19.64 15.60
N ALA A 264 -2.50 -18.36 15.45
CA ALA A 264 -3.79 -17.83 15.90
C ALA A 264 -4.96 -18.45 15.12
N ALA A 265 -4.83 -18.57 13.79
CA ALA A 265 -5.81 -19.22 12.95
C ALA A 265 -5.98 -20.70 13.30
N LYS A 266 -4.88 -21.42 13.56
CA LYS A 266 -4.93 -22.82 14.01
C LYS A 266 -5.68 -22.97 15.34
N PHE A 267 -5.47 -22.05 16.29
CA PHE A 267 -6.23 -22.05 17.56
C PHE A 267 -7.73 -21.87 17.31
N VAL A 268 -8.10 -20.92 16.49
CA VAL A 268 -9.51 -20.64 16.15
C VAL A 268 -10.14 -21.85 15.44
N PHE A 269 -9.40 -22.47 14.52
CA PHE A 269 -9.87 -23.61 13.73
C PHE A 269 -10.29 -24.83 14.57
N ILE A 270 -9.58 -25.11 15.66
CA ILE A 270 -9.88 -26.26 16.55
C ILE A 270 -11.33 -26.24 17.04
N HIS A 271 -11.96 -25.09 17.11
CA HIS A 271 -13.32 -24.93 17.63
C HIS A 271 -14.41 -24.87 16.53
N PHE A 272 -14.06 -24.91 15.26
CA PHE A 272 -15.03 -24.70 14.16
C PHE A 272 -16.13 -25.75 14.06
N ASP A 273 -15.85 -26.98 14.45
CA ASP A 273 -16.83 -28.06 14.40
C ASP A 273 -18.01 -27.84 15.36
N LYS A 274 -17.84 -26.96 16.35
CA LYS A 274 -18.88 -26.58 17.29
C LYS A 274 -19.86 -25.53 16.71
N LEU A 275 -19.53 -24.91 15.58
CA LEU A 275 -20.40 -23.91 14.90
C LEU A 275 -21.33 -24.60 13.90
N THR A 276 -22.56 -24.12 13.79
CA THR A 276 -23.50 -24.57 12.76
C THR A 276 -23.07 -24.09 11.37
N GLY A 277 -23.47 -24.81 10.31
CA GLY A 277 -23.19 -24.39 8.94
C GLY A 277 -23.87 -23.06 8.56
N GLU A 278 -24.98 -22.74 9.22
CA GLU A 278 -25.72 -21.49 9.07
C GLU A 278 -24.92 -20.30 9.63
N ASP A 279 -24.40 -20.44 10.84
CA ASP A 279 -23.64 -19.39 11.52
C ASP A 279 -22.27 -19.14 10.88
N LYS A 280 -21.66 -20.17 10.28
CA LYS A 280 -20.43 -20.00 9.47
C LYS A 280 -20.65 -19.16 8.21
N LYS A 281 -21.88 -19.14 7.66
CA LYS A 281 -22.24 -18.37 6.46
C LYS A 281 -22.85 -17.02 6.76
N ALA A 282 -23.35 -16.82 7.97
CA ALA A 282 -24.01 -15.60 8.39
C ALA A 282 -23.03 -14.44 8.55
N SER A 283 -23.50 -13.22 8.35
CA SER A 283 -22.73 -12.03 8.71
C SER A 283 -22.70 -11.83 10.23
N LEU A 284 -21.72 -11.08 10.71
CA LEU A 284 -21.61 -10.74 12.13
C LEU A 284 -22.86 -9.99 12.65
N LEU A 285 -23.54 -9.25 11.78
CA LEU A 285 -24.79 -8.55 12.10
C LEU A 285 -25.95 -9.56 12.31
N ASP A 286 -26.05 -10.57 11.45
CA ASP A 286 -27.13 -11.57 11.49
C ASP A 286 -27.06 -12.44 12.77
N ILE A 287 -25.86 -12.63 13.30
CA ILE A 287 -25.63 -13.47 14.49
C ILE A 287 -25.46 -12.67 15.78
N LYS A 288 -25.72 -11.36 15.73
CA LYS A 288 -25.48 -10.43 16.83
C LYS A 288 -26.05 -10.94 18.16
N GLU A 289 -27.26 -11.48 18.17
CA GLU A 289 -27.93 -11.94 19.37
C GLU A 289 -27.34 -13.25 19.97
N LYS A 290 -26.52 -13.98 19.18
CA LYS A 290 -25.84 -15.20 19.63
C LYS A 290 -24.53 -14.92 20.38
N ILE A 291 -24.01 -13.70 20.26
CA ILE A 291 -22.86 -13.23 21.04
C ILE A 291 -23.39 -12.66 22.35
N THR A 292 -23.33 -13.45 23.39
CA THR A 292 -24.00 -13.16 24.67
C THR A 292 -23.05 -12.64 25.74
N ASN A 293 -21.81 -13.15 25.80
CA ASN A 293 -20.86 -12.82 26.84
C ASN A 293 -20.38 -11.35 26.70
N GLU A 294 -20.23 -10.65 27.83
CA GLU A 294 -19.90 -9.23 27.89
C GLU A 294 -18.51 -8.91 27.27
N PHE A 295 -17.51 -9.78 27.50
CA PHE A 295 -16.18 -9.57 26.93
C PHE A 295 -16.13 -9.83 25.42
N ASP A 296 -16.95 -10.77 24.91
CA ASP A 296 -17.10 -11.03 23.48
C ASP A 296 -17.77 -9.85 22.77
N LYS A 297 -18.80 -9.27 23.36
CA LYS A 297 -19.44 -8.03 22.86
C LYS A 297 -18.47 -6.86 22.83
N TRP A 298 -17.66 -6.70 23.88
CA TRP A 298 -16.59 -5.70 23.90
C TRP A 298 -15.60 -5.92 22.76
N MET A 299 -15.17 -7.16 22.53
CA MET A 299 -14.24 -7.51 21.45
C MET A 299 -14.81 -7.16 20.08
N VAL A 300 -16.09 -7.44 19.82
CA VAL A 300 -16.76 -7.07 18.58
C VAL A 300 -16.82 -5.54 18.41
N ASN A 301 -17.16 -4.79 19.46
CA ASN A 301 -17.15 -3.33 19.38
C ASN A 301 -15.76 -2.77 19.04
N LYS A 302 -14.70 -3.35 19.64
CA LYS A 302 -13.30 -2.98 19.28
C LYS A 302 -12.93 -3.34 17.86
N LEU A 303 -13.44 -4.46 17.33
CA LEU A 303 -13.26 -4.84 15.93
C LEU A 303 -13.97 -3.86 14.98
N VAL A 304 -15.18 -3.44 15.30
CA VAL A 304 -15.93 -2.43 14.54
C VAL A 304 -15.16 -1.10 14.48
N GLU A 305 -14.64 -0.67 15.62
CA GLU A 305 -13.79 0.52 15.71
C GLU A 305 -12.54 0.40 14.81
N LEU A 306 -11.84 -0.74 14.86
CA LEU A 306 -10.69 -1.02 13.99
C LEU A 306 -11.07 -0.94 12.52
N VAL A 307 -12.15 -1.61 12.09
CA VAL A 307 -12.59 -1.64 10.69
C VAL A 307 -12.87 -0.23 10.20
N LYS A 308 -13.55 0.60 11.00
CA LYS A 308 -13.85 1.99 10.68
C LYS A 308 -12.56 2.81 10.50
N LEU A 309 -11.62 2.69 11.43
CA LEU A 309 -10.34 3.41 11.38
C LEU A 309 -9.49 2.96 10.20
N ALA A 310 -9.31 1.65 10.01
CA ALA A 310 -8.52 1.10 8.90
C ALA A 310 -9.12 1.48 7.53
N THR A 311 -10.46 1.46 7.41
CA THR A 311 -11.15 1.88 6.19
C THR A 311 -10.88 3.36 5.88
N ASN A 312 -11.00 4.23 6.89
CA ASN A 312 -10.72 5.66 6.72
C ASN A 312 -9.27 5.92 6.29
N GLU A 313 -8.31 5.23 6.90
CA GLU A 313 -6.90 5.35 6.52
C GLU A 313 -6.66 4.90 5.06
N LEU A 314 -7.23 3.76 4.65
CA LEU A 314 -7.11 3.27 3.26
C LEU A 314 -7.79 4.19 2.25
N GLN A 315 -8.95 4.76 2.56
CA GLN A 315 -9.63 5.74 1.71
C GLN A 315 -8.81 7.01 1.51
N ASN A 316 -7.98 7.37 2.50
CA ASN A 316 -7.04 8.48 2.42
C ASN A 316 -5.67 8.10 1.87
N TYR A 317 -5.50 6.86 1.38
CA TYR A 317 -4.23 6.30 0.90
C TYR A 317 -3.12 6.18 1.97
N GLU A 318 -3.47 6.27 3.25
CA GLU A 318 -2.55 6.08 4.39
C GLU A 318 -2.45 4.58 4.77
N TYR A 319 -2.07 3.77 3.80
CA TYR A 319 -2.03 2.31 3.93
C TYR A 319 -1.11 1.82 5.06
N ALA A 320 0.00 2.52 5.33
CA ALA A 320 0.89 2.17 6.43
C ALA A 320 0.21 2.29 7.80
N ASN A 321 -0.60 3.35 7.99
CA ASN A 321 -1.38 3.53 9.20
C ASN A 321 -2.44 2.43 9.35
N ALA A 322 -3.16 2.10 8.27
CA ALA A 322 -4.15 1.01 8.27
C ALA A 322 -3.54 -0.33 8.66
N MET A 323 -2.35 -0.66 8.13
CA MET A 323 -1.62 -1.86 8.48
C MET A 323 -1.19 -1.84 9.95
N HIS A 324 -0.64 -0.74 10.47
CA HIS A 324 -0.23 -0.62 11.87
C HIS A 324 -1.39 -0.73 12.85
N LEU A 325 -2.54 -0.13 12.53
CA LEU A 325 -3.76 -0.28 13.34
C LEU A 325 -4.19 -1.73 13.42
N THR A 326 -4.21 -2.43 12.28
CA THR A 326 -4.58 -3.84 12.18
C THR A 326 -3.57 -4.72 12.94
N GLU A 327 -2.27 -4.49 12.77
CA GLU A 327 -1.21 -5.24 13.44
C GLU A 327 -1.25 -5.04 14.96
N LYS A 328 -1.38 -3.80 15.43
CA LYS A 328 -1.49 -3.50 16.86
C LYS A 328 -2.71 -4.19 17.48
N PHE A 329 -3.86 -4.14 16.81
CA PHE A 329 -5.06 -4.82 17.27
C PHE A 329 -4.85 -6.33 17.32
N PHE A 330 -4.27 -6.92 16.28
CA PHE A 330 -4.00 -8.35 16.20
C PHE A 330 -3.08 -8.81 17.33
N TRP A 331 -1.96 -8.13 17.60
CA TRP A 331 -1.04 -8.51 18.65
C TRP A 331 -1.65 -8.27 20.05
N VAL A 332 -2.04 -7.05 20.34
CA VAL A 332 -2.37 -6.62 21.70
C VAL A 332 -3.80 -6.99 22.07
N VAL A 333 -4.79 -6.62 21.23
CA VAL A 333 -6.19 -6.80 21.59
C VAL A 333 -6.62 -8.26 21.42
N PHE A 334 -6.29 -8.83 20.25
CA PHE A 334 -6.71 -10.18 19.92
C PHE A 334 -5.82 -11.24 20.55
N CYS A 335 -4.50 -11.27 20.21
CA CYS A 335 -3.63 -12.38 20.64
C CYS A 335 -3.28 -12.34 22.11
N ASP A 336 -2.82 -11.19 22.62
CA ASP A 336 -2.31 -11.12 24.00
C ASP A 336 -3.44 -11.09 25.04
N ASN A 337 -4.62 -10.60 24.67
CA ASN A 337 -5.73 -10.46 25.58
C ASN A 337 -6.90 -11.39 25.25
N TYR A 338 -7.59 -11.17 24.12
CA TYR A 338 -8.84 -11.87 23.85
C TYR A 338 -8.67 -13.39 23.75
N LEU A 339 -7.66 -13.88 23.03
CA LEU A 339 -7.40 -15.32 22.91
C LEU A 339 -7.15 -15.97 24.29
N GLU A 340 -6.38 -15.33 25.14
CA GLU A 340 -6.05 -15.89 26.45
C GLU A 340 -7.24 -15.83 27.43
N ILE A 341 -8.03 -14.75 27.40
CA ILE A 341 -9.22 -14.58 28.27
C ILE A 341 -10.34 -15.53 27.84
N SER A 342 -10.63 -15.65 26.54
CA SER A 342 -11.70 -16.52 26.02
C SER A 342 -11.34 -18.01 26.02
N LYS A 343 -10.07 -18.35 26.23
CA LYS A 343 -9.55 -19.73 26.12
C LYS A 343 -10.30 -20.75 26.93
N THR A 344 -10.49 -20.50 28.22
CA THR A 344 -11.20 -21.43 29.11
C THR A 344 -12.66 -21.63 28.67
N ARG A 345 -13.32 -20.55 28.24
CA ARG A 345 -14.71 -20.63 27.74
C ARG A 345 -14.79 -21.40 26.42
N SER A 346 -13.86 -21.15 25.48
CA SER A 346 -13.90 -21.81 24.16
C SER A 346 -13.67 -23.32 24.25
N TYR A 347 -12.85 -23.79 25.19
CA TYR A 347 -12.65 -25.22 25.42
C TYR A 347 -13.82 -25.87 26.15
N ASP A 348 -14.30 -25.36 27.28
CA ASP A 348 -15.41 -25.83 28.12
C ASP A 348 -15.81 -27.30 27.88
N GLU A 349 -14.86 -28.23 28.12
CA GLU A 349 -15.04 -29.67 27.86
C GLU A 349 -16.09 -30.28 28.76
N GLU A 350 -16.32 -29.71 29.94
CA GLU A 350 -17.29 -30.16 30.90
C GLU A 350 -18.71 -29.60 30.64
N ASN A 351 -18.88 -28.79 29.57
CA ASN A 351 -20.14 -28.18 29.18
C ASN A 351 -20.84 -27.38 30.32
N LYS A 352 -20.04 -26.68 31.12
CA LYS A 352 -20.51 -25.87 32.25
C LYS A 352 -21.22 -24.58 31.79
N ASN A 353 -20.79 -24.00 30.66
CA ASN A 353 -21.39 -22.81 30.10
C ASN A 353 -21.47 -22.88 28.57
N PRO A 354 -22.35 -23.71 27.99
CA PRO A 354 -22.44 -23.91 26.54
C PRO A 354 -22.80 -22.65 25.79
N GLN A 355 -23.57 -21.73 26.37
CA GLN A 355 -23.90 -20.47 25.77
C GLN A 355 -22.66 -19.53 25.68
N GLY A 356 -21.89 -19.42 26.75
CA GLY A 356 -20.65 -18.66 26.78
C GLY A 356 -19.57 -19.28 25.88
N GLN A 357 -19.52 -20.60 25.77
CA GLN A 357 -18.66 -21.31 24.83
C GLN A 357 -19.00 -20.95 23.39
N TYR A 358 -20.27 -21.06 23.03
CA TYR A 358 -20.74 -20.75 21.69
C TYR A 358 -20.47 -19.29 21.30
N SER A 359 -20.77 -18.36 22.23
CA SER A 359 -20.47 -16.93 22.07
C SER A 359 -18.99 -16.67 21.79
N SER A 360 -18.08 -17.28 22.57
CA SER A 360 -16.64 -17.09 22.39
C SER A 360 -16.13 -17.67 21.06
N ILE A 361 -16.57 -18.86 20.66
CA ILE A 361 -16.18 -19.51 19.42
C ILE A 361 -16.66 -18.72 18.21
N LEU A 362 -17.91 -18.24 18.26
CA LEU A 362 -18.50 -17.43 17.20
C LEU A 362 -17.75 -16.10 17.03
N THR A 363 -17.39 -15.47 18.14
CA THR A 363 -16.60 -14.25 18.14
C THR A 363 -15.20 -14.50 17.58
N LEU A 364 -14.51 -15.55 18.00
CA LEU A 364 -13.22 -15.96 17.48
C LEU A 364 -13.26 -16.16 15.95
N TYR A 365 -14.31 -16.85 15.46
CA TYR A 365 -14.52 -17.12 14.03
C TYR A 365 -14.57 -15.82 13.21
N HIS A 366 -15.45 -14.90 13.59
CA HIS A 366 -15.69 -13.68 12.83
C HIS A 366 -14.56 -12.64 12.98
N VAL A 367 -13.95 -12.55 14.16
CA VAL A 367 -12.80 -11.67 14.38
C VAL A 367 -11.62 -12.11 13.51
N MET A 368 -11.30 -13.42 13.49
CA MET A 368 -10.21 -13.93 12.66
C MET A 368 -10.50 -13.74 11.18
N GLN A 369 -11.72 -14.00 10.71
CA GLN A 369 -12.11 -13.75 9.33
C GLN A 369 -11.91 -12.28 8.93
N THR A 370 -12.32 -11.37 9.80
CA THR A 370 -12.18 -9.93 9.57
C THR A 370 -10.71 -9.51 9.53
N LEU A 371 -9.89 -10.00 10.45
CA LEU A 371 -8.46 -9.72 10.48
C LEU A 371 -7.75 -10.22 9.21
N LEU A 372 -8.10 -11.40 8.70
CA LEU A 372 -7.57 -11.88 7.43
C LEU A 372 -7.90 -10.92 6.28
N LYS A 373 -9.15 -10.42 6.22
CA LYS A 373 -9.56 -9.44 5.20
C LYS A 373 -8.82 -8.10 5.34
N LEU A 374 -8.57 -7.64 6.56
CA LEU A 374 -7.81 -6.40 6.80
C LEU A 374 -6.32 -6.55 6.45
N PHE A 375 -5.73 -7.74 6.64
CA PHE A 375 -4.35 -8.01 6.24
C PHE A 375 -4.18 -8.37 4.75
N ALA A 376 -5.23 -8.82 4.06
CA ALA A 376 -5.16 -9.31 2.69
C ALA A 376 -4.51 -8.32 1.68
N PRO A 377 -4.76 -7.00 1.73
CA PRO A 377 -4.09 -6.05 0.84
C PRO A 377 -2.56 -6.01 1.01
N PHE A 378 -2.06 -6.35 2.18
CA PHE A 378 -0.64 -6.27 2.56
C PHE A 378 0.07 -7.61 2.41
N MET A 379 -0.56 -8.68 2.87
CA MET A 379 0.00 -10.04 2.98
C MET A 379 -0.92 -11.05 2.29
N PRO A 380 -1.01 -10.99 0.94
CA PRO A 380 -2.04 -11.71 0.19
C PRO A 380 -1.94 -13.23 0.27
N HIS A 381 -0.73 -13.80 0.37
CA HIS A 381 -0.57 -15.26 0.29
C HIS A 381 -0.98 -15.97 1.57
N ILE A 382 -0.47 -15.52 2.73
CA ILE A 382 -0.84 -16.15 4.01
C ILE A 382 -2.33 -15.94 4.33
N THR A 383 -2.88 -14.78 3.98
CA THR A 383 -4.31 -14.53 4.22
C THR A 383 -5.20 -15.34 3.30
N GLU A 384 -4.81 -15.53 2.04
CA GLU A 384 -5.52 -16.41 1.10
C GLU A 384 -5.51 -17.85 1.58
N GLU A 385 -4.32 -18.39 1.90
CA GLU A 385 -4.17 -19.77 2.38
C GLU A 385 -5.04 -20.04 3.61
N LEU A 386 -4.95 -19.17 4.62
CA LEU A 386 -5.76 -19.31 5.83
C LEU A 386 -7.26 -19.14 5.54
N TYR A 387 -7.63 -18.23 4.65
CA TYR A 387 -9.03 -18.01 4.31
C TYR A 387 -9.65 -19.21 3.60
N GLN A 388 -8.95 -19.81 2.65
CA GLN A 388 -9.43 -20.99 1.94
C GLN A 388 -9.55 -22.20 2.87
N ILE A 389 -8.57 -22.43 3.76
CA ILE A 389 -8.62 -23.52 4.73
C ILE A 389 -9.78 -23.35 5.71
N LEU A 390 -10.04 -22.13 6.18
CA LEU A 390 -10.91 -21.88 7.32
C LEU A 390 -12.34 -21.49 6.96
N TYR A 391 -12.56 -20.78 5.84
CA TYR A 391 -13.82 -20.09 5.59
C TYR A 391 -14.48 -20.43 4.26
N SER A 392 -13.73 -20.56 3.16
CA SER A 392 -14.31 -20.71 1.84
C SER A 392 -13.29 -21.16 0.80
N GLU A 393 -13.68 -22.01 -0.13
CA GLU A 393 -12.91 -22.36 -1.32
C GLU A 393 -12.74 -21.18 -2.30
N ASN A 394 -13.57 -20.12 -2.17
CA ASN A 394 -13.42 -18.92 -2.97
C ASN A 394 -12.29 -18.05 -2.42
N SER A 395 -11.55 -17.42 -3.31
CA SER A 395 -10.48 -16.50 -2.94
C SER A 395 -11.00 -15.29 -2.13
N ILE A 396 -10.23 -14.91 -1.10
CA ILE A 396 -10.46 -13.66 -0.35
C ILE A 396 -10.32 -12.42 -1.25
N HIS A 397 -9.57 -12.53 -2.36
CA HIS A 397 -9.25 -11.42 -3.27
C HIS A 397 -10.25 -11.22 -4.40
N VAL A 398 -11.00 -12.27 -4.81
CA VAL A 398 -11.87 -12.21 -6.02
C VAL A 398 -13.22 -11.56 -5.75
N LYS A 399 -13.81 -11.84 -4.61
CA LYS A 399 -15.11 -11.31 -4.18
C LYS A 399 -15.10 -10.86 -2.74
N GLY A 400 -13.93 -10.62 -2.19
CA GLY A 400 -13.79 -10.11 -0.84
C GLY A 400 -14.42 -8.73 -0.77
N SER A 401 -15.72 -8.66 -0.49
CA SER A 401 -16.29 -7.40 -0.06
C SER A 401 -15.49 -6.93 1.14
N TRP A 402 -14.98 -5.70 1.05
CA TRP A 402 -14.40 -5.04 2.21
C TRP A 402 -15.43 -5.07 3.35
N VAL A 403 -14.97 -5.34 4.55
CA VAL A 403 -15.86 -5.45 5.72
C VAL A 403 -16.48 -4.09 6.06
N ASN A 404 -17.79 -4.09 6.32
CA ASN A 404 -18.52 -2.93 6.79
C ASN A 404 -19.42 -3.35 7.97
N TYR A 405 -19.21 -2.71 9.11
CA TYR A 405 -19.94 -2.97 10.36
C TYR A 405 -20.56 -1.66 10.92
N SER A 406 -20.94 -0.72 10.06
CA SER A 406 -21.48 0.58 10.50
C SER A 406 -22.67 0.47 11.47
N ASP A 407 -23.49 -0.56 11.30
CA ASP A 407 -24.72 -0.75 12.06
C ASP A 407 -24.57 -1.74 13.24
N LEU A 408 -23.33 -2.25 13.43
CA LEU A 408 -23.05 -3.18 14.50
C LEU A 408 -22.49 -2.47 15.73
N ASN A 409 -23.24 -2.50 16.82
CA ASN A 409 -22.81 -2.00 18.10
C ASN A 409 -23.53 -2.75 19.22
N TYR A 410 -22.80 -3.07 20.29
CA TYR A 410 -23.38 -3.62 21.51
C TYR A 410 -23.38 -2.55 22.60
N GLU A 411 -24.51 -2.41 23.26
CA GLU A 411 -24.59 -1.62 24.50
C GLU A 411 -23.98 -2.45 25.64
N ILE A 412 -22.79 -2.07 26.07
CA ILE A 412 -22.04 -2.71 27.14
C ILE A 412 -21.44 -1.70 28.09
N ASN A 413 -21.14 -2.15 29.31
CA ASN A 413 -20.30 -1.37 30.21
C ASN A 413 -18.81 -1.55 29.84
N ALA A 414 -18.32 -0.71 28.91
CA ALA A 414 -16.91 -0.77 28.47
C ALA A 414 -15.92 -0.66 29.64
N LYS A 415 -16.26 0.08 30.72
CA LYS A 415 -15.40 0.20 31.91
C LYS A 415 -15.12 -1.13 32.59
N GLY A 416 -16.08 -2.06 32.58
CA GLY A 416 -15.89 -3.41 33.13
C GLY A 416 -14.82 -4.18 32.39
N ALA A 417 -14.93 -4.26 31.07
CA ALA A 417 -13.95 -4.94 30.22
C ALA A 417 -12.56 -4.29 30.27
N GLU A 418 -12.49 -2.96 30.24
CA GLU A 418 -11.23 -2.21 30.39
C GLU A 418 -10.62 -2.40 31.80
N GLY A 419 -11.46 -2.48 32.83
CA GLY A 419 -11.05 -2.79 34.19
C GLY A 419 -10.44 -4.18 34.30
N LEU A 420 -11.06 -5.21 33.67
CA LEU A 420 -10.49 -6.56 33.59
C LEU A 420 -9.08 -6.53 32.99
N LEU A 421 -8.91 -5.84 31.86
CA LEU A 421 -7.59 -5.70 31.22
C LEU A 421 -6.58 -5.00 32.12
N GLY A 422 -6.97 -3.92 32.80
CA GLY A 422 -6.10 -3.22 33.73
C GLY A 422 -5.64 -4.09 34.91
N ILE A 423 -6.56 -4.89 35.48
CA ILE A 423 -6.23 -5.86 36.54
C ILE A 423 -5.28 -6.93 35.99
N LEU A 424 -5.57 -7.48 34.82
CA LEU A 424 -4.73 -8.51 34.19
C LEU A 424 -3.30 -8.01 33.93
N ASP A 425 -3.12 -6.77 33.49
CA ASP A 425 -1.80 -6.16 33.29
C ASP A 425 -1.03 -6.04 34.61
N ILE A 426 -1.69 -5.64 35.71
CA ILE A 426 -1.07 -5.60 37.03
C ILE A 426 -0.61 -6.99 37.46
N VAL A 427 -1.47 -8.02 37.28
CA VAL A 427 -1.15 -9.41 37.64
C VAL A 427 0.02 -9.94 36.80
N ARG A 428 0.04 -9.68 35.50
CA ARG A 428 1.14 -10.08 34.59
C ARG A 428 2.46 -9.45 35.02
N LYS A 429 2.44 -8.15 35.31
CA LYS A 429 3.60 -7.43 35.80
C LYS A 429 4.13 -8.00 37.11
N PHE A 430 3.26 -8.23 38.08
CA PHE A 430 3.61 -8.85 39.35
C PHE A 430 4.26 -10.23 39.16
N LYS A 431 3.64 -11.11 38.35
CA LYS A 431 4.22 -12.43 38.07
C LYS A 431 5.59 -12.34 37.40
N ALA A 432 5.77 -11.41 36.47
CA ALA A 432 7.06 -11.17 35.79
C ALA A 432 8.14 -10.68 36.78
N GLU A 433 7.83 -9.72 37.64
CA GLU A 433 8.73 -9.20 38.67
C GLU A 433 9.16 -10.28 39.70
N LYS A 434 8.28 -11.25 39.94
CA LYS A 434 8.56 -12.40 40.81
C LYS A 434 9.15 -13.60 40.06
N ASN A 435 9.45 -13.49 38.77
CA ASN A 435 9.91 -14.59 37.91
C ASN A 435 8.97 -15.82 37.94
N LEU A 436 7.66 -15.60 38.09
CA LEU A 436 6.66 -16.64 38.07
C LEU A 436 6.13 -16.90 36.67
N SER A 437 5.71 -18.14 36.40
CA SER A 437 4.96 -18.47 35.18
C SER A 437 3.64 -17.68 35.14
N ILE A 438 3.21 -17.26 33.97
CA ILE A 438 1.89 -16.64 33.77
C ILE A 438 0.76 -17.54 34.32
N LYS A 439 0.94 -18.85 34.26
CA LYS A 439 0.00 -19.87 34.79
C LYS A 439 0.20 -20.17 36.28
N ALA A 440 1.13 -19.52 36.97
CA ALA A 440 1.31 -19.74 38.41
C ALA A 440 -0.01 -19.45 39.15
N PRO A 441 -0.47 -20.36 40.07
CA PRO A 441 -1.71 -20.15 40.77
C PRO A 441 -1.61 -18.97 41.74
N ILE A 442 -2.71 -18.25 41.88
CA ILE A 442 -2.90 -17.17 42.85
C ILE A 442 -3.99 -17.64 43.81
N LYS A 443 -3.74 -17.54 45.13
CA LYS A 443 -4.70 -17.92 46.13
C LYS A 443 -5.87 -16.93 46.22
N LEU A 444 -5.56 -15.64 46.27
CA LEU A 444 -6.54 -14.59 46.38
C LEU A 444 -6.11 -13.32 45.61
N LEU A 445 -7.02 -12.75 44.84
CA LEU A 445 -6.91 -11.40 44.27
C LEU A 445 -7.89 -10.49 45.03
N GLU A 446 -7.37 -9.48 45.71
CA GLU A 446 -8.18 -8.40 46.30
C GLU A 446 -8.13 -7.20 45.38
N VAL A 447 -9.27 -6.82 44.81
CA VAL A 447 -9.38 -5.74 43.81
C VAL A 447 -10.20 -4.61 44.40
N SER A 448 -9.66 -3.40 44.45
CA SER A 448 -10.39 -2.21 44.87
C SER A 448 -10.50 -1.19 43.70
N GLY A 449 -11.52 -0.34 43.77
CA GLY A 449 -11.78 0.72 42.79
C GLY A 449 -12.65 0.32 41.60
N ILE A 450 -13.00 -0.97 41.47
CA ILE A 450 -13.92 -1.47 40.44
C ILE A 450 -14.59 -2.78 40.94
N VAL A 451 -15.83 -2.97 40.47
CA VAL A 451 -16.54 -4.27 40.60
C VAL A 451 -16.87 -4.73 39.19
N LEU A 452 -16.44 -5.92 38.83
CA LEU A 452 -16.75 -6.56 37.58
C LEU A 452 -18.07 -7.32 37.63
N SER A 453 -18.71 -7.49 36.45
CA SER A 453 -19.85 -8.42 36.33
C SER A 453 -19.41 -9.85 36.63
N ALA A 454 -20.35 -10.73 36.91
CA ALA A 454 -20.06 -12.14 37.20
C ALA A 454 -19.31 -12.82 36.04
N GLU A 455 -19.69 -12.51 34.78
CA GLU A 455 -19.02 -13.03 33.58
C GLU A 455 -17.56 -12.57 33.49
N LEU A 456 -17.31 -11.27 33.64
CA LEU A 456 -15.96 -10.68 33.59
C LEU A 456 -15.09 -11.15 34.78
N ALA A 457 -15.68 -11.31 35.95
CA ALA A 457 -14.97 -11.82 37.12
C ALA A 457 -14.55 -13.29 36.95
N GLU A 458 -15.40 -14.12 36.35
CA GLU A 458 -15.05 -15.53 36.02
C GLU A 458 -13.95 -15.58 34.95
N ASP A 459 -14.03 -14.75 33.89
CA ASP A 459 -12.97 -14.65 32.89
C ASP A 459 -11.64 -14.21 33.51
N LEU A 460 -11.67 -13.22 34.41
CA LEU A 460 -10.46 -12.76 35.11
C LEU A 460 -9.88 -13.86 36.00
N LYS A 461 -10.73 -14.58 36.74
CA LYS A 461 -10.32 -15.70 37.58
C LYS A 461 -9.60 -16.77 36.79
N ASN A 462 -10.16 -17.15 35.65
CA ASN A 462 -9.61 -18.19 34.78
C ASN A 462 -8.26 -17.75 34.15
N VAL A 463 -8.18 -16.55 33.59
CA VAL A 463 -6.96 -16.08 32.89
C VAL A 463 -5.82 -15.80 33.87
N THR A 464 -6.12 -15.41 35.10
CA THR A 464 -5.11 -15.17 36.14
C THR A 464 -4.70 -16.41 36.92
N SER A 465 -5.46 -17.51 36.81
CA SER A 465 -5.35 -18.71 37.64
C SER A 465 -5.56 -18.41 39.16
N ALA A 466 -6.47 -17.47 39.46
CA ALA A 466 -6.85 -17.14 40.84
C ALA A 466 -7.87 -18.13 41.38
N ALA A 467 -7.67 -18.58 42.62
CA ALA A 467 -8.66 -19.44 43.28
C ALA A 467 -9.87 -18.61 43.73
N GLU A 468 -9.65 -17.40 44.19
CA GLU A 468 -10.69 -16.48 44.67
C GLU A 468 -10.38 -15.04 44.23
N ILE A 469 -11.43 -14.23 43.94
CA ILE A 469 -11.34 -12.80 43.71
C ILE A 469 -12.33 -12.08 44.62
N GLN A 470 -11.87 -11.05 45.32
CA GLN A 470 -12.70 -10.21 46.17
C GLN A 470 -12.66 -8.77 45.63
N PHE A 471 -13.85 -8.15 45.50
CA PHE A 471 -14.00 -6.78 45.00
C PHE A 471 -14.46 -5.83 46.12
N GLU A 472 -13.82 -4.65 46.21
CA GLU A 472 -14.22 -3.58 47.12
C GLU A 472 -14.26 -2.22 46.39
N MET A 473 -15.26 -1.37 46.66
CA MET A 473 -15.42 -0.03 46.09
C MET A 473 -14.83 1.10 46.98
N LYS A 474 -13.67 0.87 47.57
CA LYS A 474 -13.06 1.85 48.53
C LYS A 474 -12.16 2.89 47.89
N ASP A 475 -11.72 2.71 46.64
CA ASP A 475 -10.73 3.55 45.99
C ASP A 475 -11.28 4.16 44.69
N ASP A 476 -10.76 5.32 44.31
CA ASP A 476 -11.06 5.97 43.01
C ASP A 476 -10.21 5.38 41.84
N LYS A 477 -9.22 4.59 42.16
CA LYS A 477 -8.32 3.92 41.16
C LYS A 477 -8.25 2.43 41.44
N ILE A 478 -8.12 1.67 40.37
CA ILE A 478 -7.92 0.21 40.46
C ILE A 478 -6.62 -0.08 41.19
N LYS A 479 -6.70 -0.82 42.30
CA LYS A 479 -5.58 -1.40 43.01
C LYS A 479 -5.78 -2.89 43.13
N VAL A 480 -4.73 -3.65 43.06
CA VAL A 480 -4.77 -5.12 43.13
C VAL A 480 -3.73 -5.59 44.14
N ASN A 481 -4.20 -6.30 45.18
CA ASN A 481 -3.34 -7.02 46.10
C ASN A 481 -3.35 -8.52 45.72
N ILE A 482 -2.16 -9.13 45.61
CA ILE A 482 -1.98 -10.49 45.10
C ILE A 482 -1.41 -11.37 46.21
N ILE A 483 -2.15 -12.36 46.62
CA ILE A 483 -1.75 -13.36 47.63
C ILE A 483 -1.53 -14.67 46.90
N LEU A 484 -0.29 -15.17 46.94
CA LEU A 484 0.14 -16.43 46.31
C LEU A 484 -0.24 -17.66 47.11
#